data_f07bc63ccda984599b8113dea75d6aed
#
_entry.id   f07bc63ccda984599b8113dea75d6aed
#
_cell.length_a   1.000
_cell.length_b   1.000
_cell.length_c   1.000
_cell.angle_alpha   90.00
_cell.angle_beta   90.00
_cell.angle_gamma   90.00
#
_symmetry.space_group_name_H-M   'P 1'
#
loop_
_entity.id
_entity.type
_entity.pdbx_description
1 polymer ?
#
loop_
_entity_poly.entity_id
_entity_poly.type
_entity_poly.pdbx_seq_one_letter_code
_entity_poly.pdbx_strand_id
1 'polypeptide(L)'
;MAIDLSKIKSRLNSLSNTNNKTQIIWKPKPGKQTIRIVPYRYQPDSPFIELKFHYGINNKTYLSPDSFNRPDPIVEFSNRLKKTGSKEDWQTGRKMEPKMRTFAPVIVRGEEHEGVKFWGFGKQVYQEILSVMADPDYGDITDLLSGRDIVVEFRTADDSGKSYPETSIRVKPNSTPAVDPKDTKMIEAIKSQPDILDLFPEPKYDELKEVMNAWLNPEEAQSETVTNSVVDDEDTQPVAVAAIAQSDDVSTKSPTPSKPASTGKSPSASSAKSNTEDLTKAFDNLFSN
;
A
#
# COMPACT_ATOMS: atom_id res chain seq x y z
N MET A 1 38.80 6.24 -16.21
CA MET A 1 37.36 6.36 -15.88
C MET A 1 37.23 6.52 -14.39
N ALA A 2 36.67 7.58 -13.90
CA ALA A 2 36.44 7.76 -12.45
C ALA A 2 35.09 7.12 -12.08
N ILE A 3 35.10 6.30 -11.05
CA ILE A 3 33.88 5.67 -10.52
C ILE A 3 33.06 6.76 -9.81
N ASP A 4 31.78 6.86 -10.14
CA ASP A 4 30.86 7.81 -9.49
C ASP A 4 30.42 7.27 -8.12
N LEU A 5 31.13 7.69 -7.09
CA LEU A 5 30.88 7.30 -5.70
C LEU A 5 29.49 7.74 -5.20
N SER A 6 28.89 8.77 -5.80
CA SER A 6 27.56 9.23 -5.40
C SER A 6 26.47 8.23 -5.83
N LYS A 7 26.59 7.68 -7.04
CA LYS A 7 25.71 6.61 -7.54
C LYS A 7 25.86 5.32 -6.74
N ILE A 8 27.10 4.96 -6.35
CA ILE A 8 27.35 3.78 -5.52
C ILE A 8 26.71 3.95 -4.14
N LYS A 9 26.88 5.12 -3.50
CA LYS A 9 26.22 5.42 -2.21
C LYS A 9 24.71 5.40 -2.31
N SER A 10 24.13 5.98 -3.36
CA SER A 10 22.69 5.95 -3.60
C SER A 10 22.19 4.51 -3.76
N ARG A 11 22.90 3.67 -4.52
CA ARG A 11 22.53 2.27 -4.69
C ARG A 11 22.66 1.47 -3.40
N LEU A 12 23.74 1.69 -2.64
CA LEU A 12 23.93 1.06 -1.33
C LEU A 12 22.79 1.42 -0.37
N ASN A 13 22.41 2.70 -0.30
CA ASN A 13 21.29 3.15 0.52
C ASN A 13 19.96 2.53 0.08
N SER A 14 19.71 2.43 -1.23
CA SER A 14 18.48 1.81 -1.73
C SER A 14 18.40 0.31 -1.38
N LEU A 15 19.50 -0.42 -1.50
CA LEU A 15 19.58 -1.84 -1.12
C LEU A 15 19.42 -2.04 0.40
N SER A 16 20.06 -1.19 1.21
CA SER A 16 19.91 -1.22 2.67
C SER A 16 18.50 -0.91 3.10
N ASN A 17 17.85 0.08 2.50
CA ASN A 17 16.45 0.41 2.78
C ASN A 17 15.48 -0.70 2.38
N THR A 18 15.74 -1.42 1.29
CA THR A 18 14.91 -2.56 0.88
C THR A 18 14.99 -3.69 1.90
N ASN A 19 16.19 -4.03 2.36
CA ASN A 19 16.38 -5.05 3.40
C ASN A 19 15.72 -4.65 4.72
N ASN A 20 15.88 -3.39 5.15
CA ASN A 20 15.25 -2.87 6.35
C ASN A 20 13.72 -2.89 6.26
N LYS A 21 13.13 -2.52 5.12
CA LYS A 21 11.68 -2.61 4.91
C LYS A 21 11.16 -4.02 5.06
N THR A 22 11.85 -5.01 4.50
CA THR A 22 11.45 -6.41 4.55
C THR A 22 11.50 -6.96 5.98
N GLN A 23 12.43 -6.49 6.79
CA GLN A 23 12.55 -6.90 8.19
C GLN A 23 11.52 -6.22 9.11
N ILE A 24 11.19 -4.95 8.84
CA ILE A 24 10.32 -4.14 9.69
C ILE A 24 8.84 -4.34 9.34
N ILE A 25 8.51 -4.57 8.07
CA ILE A 25 7.11 -4.79 7.64
C ILE A 25 6.75 -6.26 7.78
N TRP A 26 5.80 -6.53 8.67
CA TRP A 26 5.21 -7.86 8.78
C TRP A 26 4.15 -8.09 7.71
N LYS A 27 4.28 -9.22 7.02
CA LYS A 27 3.28 -9.71 6.07
C LYS A 27 2.72 -11.03 6.60
N PRO A 28 1.39 -11.17 6.73
CA PRO A 28 0.81 -12.43 7.16
C PRO A 28 1.13 -13.54 6.16
N LYS A 29 1.54 -14.69 6.68
CA LYS A 29 1.72 -15.94 5.93
C LYS A 29 0.35 -16.61 5.75
N PRO A 30 0.16 -17.46 4.73
CA PRO A 30 -1.08 -18.24 4.62
C PRO A 30 -1.42 -19.00 5.91
N GLY A 31 -2.69 -18.97 6.29
CA GLY A 31 -3.18 -19.56 7.54
C GLY A 31 -3.40 -18.55 8.67
N LYS A 32 -3.37 -19.04 9.90
CA LYS A 32 -3.68 -18.26 11.12
C LYS A 32 -2.42 -17.89 11.86
N GLN A 33 -2.27 -16.63 12.18
CA GLN A 33 -1.20 -16.10 13.03
C GLN A 33 -1.81 -15.23 14.11
N THR A 34 -1.17 -15.20 15.26
CA THR A 34 -1.62 -14.35 16.37
C THR A 34 -0.66 -13.18 16.51
N ILE A 35 -1.22 -11.99 16.62
CA ILE A 35 -0.45 -10.75 16.82
C ILE A 35 -1.01 -9.97 18.00
N ARG A 36 -0.20 -9.06 18.54
CA ARG A 36 -0.60 -8.03 19.48
C ARG A 36 -0.28 -6.67 18.88
N ILE A 37 -1.25 -5.81 18.69
CA ILE A 37 -1.02 -4.39 18.41
C ILE A 37 -0.50 -3.74 19.69
N VAL A 38 0.53 -2.92 19.56
CA VAL A 38 1.13 -2.18 20.67
C VAL A 38 1.07 -0.68 20.39
N PRO A 39 1.15 0.18 21.42
CA PRO A 39 1.16 1.63 21.23
C PRO A 39 2.28 2.07 20.28
N TYR A 40 2.02 3.10 19.46
CA TYR A 40 3.00 3.68 18.57
C TYR A 40 3.73 4.83 19.26
N ARG A 41 5.07 4.77 19.29
CA ARG A 41 5.90 5.73 19.99
C ARG A 41 5.72 7.17 19.53
N TYR A 42 5.55 7.37 18.21
CA TYR A 42 5.50 8.70 17.60
C TYR A 42 4.07 9.28 17.55
N GLN A 43 3.08 8.50 17.91
CA GLN A 43 1.68 8.91 17.97
C GLN A 43 0.99 8.28 19.18
N PRO A 44 1.10 8.92 20.38
CA PRO A 44 0.60 8.32 21.63
C PRO A 44 -0.91 8.12 21.67
N ASP A 45 -1.67 8.95 20.92
CA ASP A 45 -3.14 8.93 20.93
C ASP A 45 -3.73 7.79 20.09
N SER A 46 -2.95 7.19 19.20
CA SER A 46 -3.43 6.12 18.32
C SER A 46 -2.26 5.24 17.85
N PRO A 47 -2.38 3.91 17.86
CA PRO A 47 -1.38 3.03 17.28
C PRO A 47 -1.49 2.95 15.76
N PHE A 48 -2.50 3.59 15.14
CA PHE A 48 -2.79 3.47 13.72
C PHE A 48 -2.25 4.65 12.94
N ILE A 49 -1.42 4.37 11.94
CA ILE A 49 -0.85 5.34 11.04
C ILE A 49 -1.50 5.17 9.66
N GLU A 50 -2.25 6.17 9.23
CA GLU A 50 -2.96 6.17 7.95
C GLU A 50 -2.12 6.86 6.89
N LEU A 51 -1.71 6.10 5.88
CA LEU A 51 -0.94 6.61 4.74
C LEU A 51 -1.69 6.30 3.44
N LYS A 52 -1.59 7.20 2.47
CA LYS A 52 -2.16 7.03 1.14
C LYS A 52 -1.05 6.73 0.14
N PHE A 53 -1.29 5.82 -0.78
CA PHE A 53 -0.30 5.39 -1.76
C PHE A 53 -0.89 5.35 -3.16
N HIS A 54 -0.10 5.81 -4.13
CA HIS A 54 -0.33 5.55 -5.54
C HIS A 54 0.30 4.21 -5.93
N TYR A 55 -0.47 3.37 -6.58
CA TYR A 55 -0.05 2.03 -7.02
C TYR A 55 0.00 1.93 -8.54
N GLY A 56 0.97 1.19 -9.05
CA GLY A 56 1.04 0.84 -10.48
C GLY A 56 1.53 1.97 -11.40
N ILE A 57 2.04 3.06 -10.87
CA ILE A 57 2.68 4.10 -11.67
C ILE A 57 4.14 3.68 -11.92
N ASN A 58 4.49 3.43 -13.19
CA ASN A 58 5.78 2.86 -13.58
C ASN A 58 6.15 1.58 -12.77
N ASN A 59 5.14 0.73 -12.51
CA ASN A 59 5.27 -0.50 -11.70
C ASN A 59 5.82 -0.29 -10.29
N LYS A 60 5.73 0.92 -9.76
CA LYS A 60 6.18 1.28 -8.42
C LYS A 60 5.01 1.75 -7.55
N THR A 61 5.29 1.85 -6.26
CA THR A 61 4.37 2.41 -5.26
C THR A 61 4.99 3.66 -4.66
N TYR A 62 4.23 4.75 -4.66
CA TYR A 62 4.67 6.05 -4.13
C TYR A 62 3.76 6.47 -2.98
N LEU A 63 4.36 6.98 -1.90
CA LEU A 63 3.62 7.64 -0.84
C LEU A 63 3.04 8.94 -1.40
N SER A 64 1.74 9.13 -1.23
CA SER A 64 1.05 10.35 -1.66
C SER A 64 1.24 11.46 -0.63
N PRO A 65 1.70 12.65 -1.02
CA PRO A 65 1.75 13.84 -0.15
C PRO A 65 0.38 14.23 0.42
N ASP A 66 -0.71 13.81 -0.22
CA ASP A 66 -2.08 13.98 0.29
C ASP A 66 -2.32 13.27 1.64
N SER A 67 -1.47 12.31 2.02
CA SER A 67 -1.44 11.73 3.39
C SER A 67 -1.20 12.79 4.47
N PHE A 68 -0.51 13.87 4.12
CA PHE A 68 -0.14 14.97 5.01
C PHE A 68 -0.85 16.28 4.65
N ASN A 69 -1.94 16.20 3.87
CA ASN A 69 -2.67 17.37 3.34
C ASN A 69 -1.77 18.32 2.53
N ARG A 70 -0.80 17.78 1.80
CA ARG A 70 0.07 18.51 0.90
C ARG A 70 -0.35 18.34 -0.55
N PRO A 71 -0.05 19.28 -1.44
CA PRO A 71 -0.34 19.16 -2.86
C PRO A 71 0.27 17.91 -3.47
N ASP A 72 -0.51 17.23 -4.30
CA ASP A 72 -0.13 15.99 -4.99
C ASP A 72 -0.52 16.11 -6.46
N PRO A 73 0.46 16.13 -7.39
CA PRO A 73 0.18 16.33 -8.82
C PRO A 73 -0.63 15.20 -9.43
N ILE A 74 -0.51 13.98 -8.89
CA ILE A 74 -1.27 12.83 -9.40
C ILE A 74 -2.74 12.94 -8.98
N VAL A 75 -3.02 13.39 -7.75
CA VAL A 75 -4.38 13.65 -7.27
C VAL A 75 -5.01 14.80 -8.05
N GLU A 76 -4.26 15.87 -8.30
CA GLU A 76 -4.75 17.01 -9.07
C GLU A 76 -5.14 16.59 -10.49
N PHE A 77 -4.28 15.81 -11.14
CA PHE A 77 -4.55 15.28 -12.48
C PHE A 77 -5.73 14.29 -12.48
N SER A 78 -5.78 13.36 -11.53
CA SER A 78 -6.92 12.46 -11.34
C SER A 78 -8.24 13.22 -11.20
N ASN A 79 -8.26 14.28 -10.39
CA ASN A 79 -9.45 15.11 -10.19
C ASN A 79 -9.84 15.87 -11.44
N ARG A 80 -8.89 16.27 -12.27
CA ARG A 80 -9.16 16.92 -13.55
C ARG A 80 -9.78 15.95 -14.55
N LEU A 81 -9.21 14.74 -14.69
CA LEU A 81 -9.78 13.69 -15.54
C LEU A 81 -11.22 13.35 -15.17
N LYS A 82 -11.53 13.27 -13.89
CA LYS A 82 -12.91 13.01 -13.44
C LYS A 82 -13.91 14.11 -13.78
N LYS A 83 -13.44 15.30 -14.10
CA LYS A 83 -14.29 16.46 -14.48
C LYS A 83 -14.47 16.62 -15.98
N THR A 84 -13.77 15.87 -16.84
CA THR A 84 -13.87 16.01 -18.32
C THR A 84 -15.22 15.57 -18.88
N GLY A 85 -16.00 14.78 -18.14
CA GLY A 85 -17.28 14.22 -18.58
C GLY A 85 -17.16 12.93 -19.42
N SER A 86 -15.94 12.52 -19.81
CA SER A 86 -15.68 11.23 -20.44
C SER A 86 -15.70 10.11 -19.42
N LYS A 87 -16.36 8.98 -19.75
CA LYS A 87 -16.38 7.79 -18.91
C LYS A 87 -15.00 7.16 -18.78
N GLU A 88 -14.23 7.19 -19.85
CA GLU A 88 -12.87 6.63 -19.90
C GLU A 88 -11.91 7.44 -19.04
N ASP A 89 -11.95 8.76 -19.15
CA ASP A 89 -11.17 9.67 -18.32
C ASP A 89 -11.53 9.52 -16.85
N TRP A 90 -12.82 9.40 -16.54
CA TRP A 90 -13.29 9.21 -15.18
C TRP A 90 -12.75 7.88 -14.59
N GLN A 91 -12.77 6.79 -15.37
CA GLN A 91 -12.22 5.51 -14.94
C GLN A 91 -10.70 5.58 -14.74
N THR A 92 -9.99 6.26 -15.63
CA THR A 92 -8.55 6.47 -15.53
C THR A 92 -8.21 7.31 -14.30
N GLY A 93 -8.90 8.43 -14.11
CA GLY A 93 -8.75 9.27 -12.93
C GLY A 93 -8.97 8.47 -11.64
N ARG A 94 -10.01 7.63 -11.59
CA ARG A 94 -10.29 6.80 -10.42
C ARG A 94 -9.20 5.75 -10.15
N LYS A 95 -8.57 5.20 -11.17
CA LYS A 95 -7.44 4.28 -11.01
C LYS A 95 -6.19 4.95 -10.43
N MET A 96 -6.02 6.24 -10.69
CA MET A 96 -4.90 7.04 -10.21
C MET A 96 -5.08 7.54 -8.77
N GLU A 97 -6.30 7.47 -8.21
CA GLU A 97 -6.55 7.88 -6.83
C GLU A 97 -5.67 7.12 -5.85
N PRO A 98 -5.08 7.82 -4.86
CA PRO A 98 -4.29 7.16 -3.85
C PRO A 98 -5.19 6.30 -2.96
N LYS A 99 -4.70 5.13 -2.61
CA LYS A 99 -5.41 4.19 -1.75
C LYS A 99 -4.85 4.26 -0.34
N MET A 100 -5.74 4.36 0.64
CA MET A 100 -5.38 4.36 2.05
C MET A 100 -4.87 2.98 2.47
N ARG A 101 -3.80 2.99 3.22
CA ARG A 101 -3.24 1.84 3.92
C ARG A 101 -2.98 2.24 5.36
N THR A 102 -3.49 1.47 6.30
CA THR A 102 -3.26 1.71 7.72
C THR A 102 -2.13 0.80 8.18
N PHE A 103 -1.22 1.35 8.97
CA PHE A 103 -0.14 0.60 9.61
C PHE A 103 -0.32 0.63 11.12
N ALA A 104 0.06 -0.47 11.78
CA ALA A 104 0.12 -0.54 13.22
C ALA A 104 1.36 -1.32 13.65
N PRO A 105 2.05 -0.91 14.74
CA PRO A 105 3.12 -1.70 15.31
C PRO A 105 2.54 -2.95 15.97
N VAL A 106 3.15 -4.09 15.70
CA VAL A 106 2.69 -5.40 16.17
C VAL A 106 3.83 -6.25 16.69
N ILE A 107 3.50 -7.07 17.66
CA ILE A 107 4.33 -8.20 18.11
C ILE A 107 3.67 -9.47 17.58
N VAL A 108 4.43 -10.30 16.89
CA VAL A 108 3.95 -11.59 16.36
C VAL A 108 4.18 -12.65 17.42
N ARG A 109 3.11 -13.34 17.82
CA ARG A 109 3.20 -14.39 18.84
C ARG A 109 3.93 -15.61 18.30
N GLY A 110 4.97 -16.03 19.03
CA GLY A 110 5.89 -17.10 18.62
C GLY A 110 7.11 -16.60 17.84
N GLU A 111 7.12 -15.34 17.42
CA GLU A 111 8.25 -14.67 16.76
C GLU A 111 8.67 -13.40 17.54
N GLU A 112 8.45 -13.36 18.88
CA GLU A 112 8.72 -12.19 19.71
C GLU A 112 10.19 -11.76 19.66
N HIS A 113 11.10 -12.70 19.42
CA HIS A 113 12.53 -12.42 19.28
C HIS A 113 12.87 -11.51 18.09
N GLU A 114 11.98 -11.38 17.11
CA GLU A 114 12.13 -10.48 15.97
C GLU A 114 11.75 -9.02 16.28
N GLY A 115 11.26 -8.77 17.50
CA GLY A 115 10.91 -7.43 17.96
C GLY A 115 9.58 -6.92 17.42
N VAL A 116 9.41 -5.59 17.45
CA VAL A 116 8.21 -4.92 16.95
C VAL A 116 8.31 -4.74 15.43
N LYS A 117 7.26 -5.16 14.74
CA LYS A 117 7.10 -5.00 13.30
C LYS A 117 5.89 -4.14 12.98
N PHE A 118 5.79 -3.64 11.78
CA PHE A 118 4.60 -2.93 11.31
C PHE A 118 3.76 -3.83 10.41
N TRP A 119 2.50 -3.98 10.76
CA TRP A 119 1.51 -4.62 9.92
C TRP A 119 0.74 -3.59 9.12
N GLY A 120 0.77 -3.69 7.77
CA GLY A 120 0.01 -2.85 6.88
C GLY A 120 -1.27 -3.56 6.40
N PHE A 121 -2.43 -2.95 6.61
CA PHE A 121 -3.73 -3.51 6.25
C PHE A 121 -4.63 -2.47 5.56
N GLY A 122 -5.67 -2.97 4.88
CA GLY A 122 -6.61 -2.13 4.15
C GLY A 122 -7.77 -1.65 5.02
N LYS A 123 -8.63 -0.82 4.42
CA LYS A 123 -9.78 -0.17 5.07
C LYS A 123 -10.72 -1.16 5.78
N GLN A 124 -11.01 -2.32 5.17
CA GLN A 124 -11.94 -3.29 5.74
C GLN A 124 -11.45 -3.83 7.08
N VAL A 125 -10.19 -4.31 7.14
CA VAL A 125 -9.59 -4.79 8.39
C VAL A 125 -9.51 -3.67 9.42
N TYR A 126 -9.20 -2.45 8.99
CA TYR A 126 -9.18 -1.28 9.87
C TYR A 126 -10.54 -1.02 10.51
N GLN A 127 -11.60 -1.03 9.72
CA GLN A 127 -12.96 -0.86 10.22
C GLN A 127 -13.36 -1.95 11.21
N GLU A 128 -12.97 -3.21 10.96
CA GLU A 128 -13.22 -4.32 11.88
C GLU A 128 -12.50 -4.10 13.22
N ILE A 129 -11.22 -3.67 13.19
CA ILE A 129 -10.46 -3.37 14.42
C ILE A 129 -11.12 -2.23 15.19
N LEU A 130 -11.45 -1.13 14.52
CA LEU A 130 -12.09 0.02 15.16
C LEU A 130 -13.46 -0.34 15.74
N SER A 131 -14.23 -1.19 15.06
CA SER A 131 -15.53 -1.67 15.56
C SER A 131 -15.39 -2.44 16.86
N VAL A 132 -14.35 -3.27 16.99
CA VAL A 132 -14.07 -3.99 18.25
C VAL A 132 -13.59 -3.04 19.34
N MET A 133 -12.75 -2.06 19.01
CA MET A 133 -12.27 -1.07 20.00
C MET A 133 -13.37 -0.14 20.49
N ALA A 134 -14.38 0.12 19.65
CA ALA A 134 -15.53 0.89 20.04
C ALA A 134 -16.53 0.14 20.95
N ASP A 135 -16.38 -1.18 21.06
CA ASP A 135 -17.22 -2.02 21.92
C ASP A 135 -16.69 -1.97 23.38
N PRO A 136 -17.51 -1.49 24.33
CA PRO A 136 -17.10 -1.39 25.74
C PRO A 136 -16.65 -2.71 26.37
N ASP A 137 -17.15 -3.86 25.88
CA ASP A 137 -16.79 -5.18 26.41
C ASP A 137 -15.35 -5.59 26.09
N TYR A 138 -14.77 -4.99 25.06
CA TYR A 138 -13.39 -5.27 24.66
C TYR A 138 -12.40 -4.28 25.27
N GLY A 139 -12.78 -3.02 25.42
CA GLY A 139 -11.91 -1.95 25.90
C GLY A 139 -10.70 -1.70 25.00
N ASP A 140 -9.62 -1.17 25.57
CA ASP A 140 -8.39 -0.90 24.80
C ASP A 140 -7.64 -2.21 24.54
N ILE A 141 -7.79 -2.73 23.33
CA ILE A 141 -7.11 -3.95 22.89
C ILE A 141 -5.60 -3.77 22.71
N THR A 142 -5.10 -2.53 22.70
CA THR A 142 -3.69 -2.19 22.47
C THR A 142 -2.91 -1.97 23.75
N ASP A 143 -3.58 -1.95 24.89
CA ASP A 143 -2.97 -1.79 26.22
C ASP A 143 -1.88 -2.86 26.46
N LEU A 144 -0.74 -2.42 26.98
CA LEU A 144 0.43 -3.30 27.14
C LEU A 144 0.23 -4.37 28.23
N LEU A 145 -0.60 -4.11 29.23
CA LEU A 145 -0.80 -5.02 30.38
C LEU A 145 -2.08 -5.84 30.22
N SER A 146 -3.15 -5.20 29.75
CA SER A 146 -4.50 -5.75 29.73
C SER A 146 -5.14 -5.78 28.33
N GLY A 147 -4.37 -5.52 27.30
CA GLY A 147 -4.87 -5.58 25.92
C GLY A 147 -5.18 -6.99 25.44
N ARG A 148 -5.53 -7.14 24.18
CA ARG A 148 -5.99 -8.41 23.59
C ARG A 148 -5.22 -8.80 22.35
N ASP A 149 -4.97 -10.08 22.18
CA ASP A 149 -4.37 -10.59 20.95
C ASP A 149 -5.38 -10.67 19.83
N ILE A 150 -4.90 -10.49 18.60
CA ILE A 150 -5.69 -10.60 17.37
C ILE A 150 -5.20 -11.82 16.59
N VAL A 151 -6.12 -12.68 16.21
CA VAL A 151 -5.86 -13.76 15.25
C VAL A 151 -6.10 -13.20 13.87
N VAL A 152 -5.06 -13.15 13.04
CA VAL A 152 -5.11 -12.79 11.63
C VAL A 152 -5.13 -14.08 10.82
N GLU A 153 -6.15 -14.26 10.01
CA GLU A 153 -6.24 -15.36 9.04
C GLU A 153 -6.04 -14.79 7.65
N PHE A 154 -4.98 -15.21 7.00
CA PHE A 154 -4.66 -14.83 5.62
C PHE A 154 -4.87 -16.03 4.70
N ARG A 155 -5.66 -15.83 3.65
CA ARG A 155 -5.92 -16.80 2.58
C ARG A 155 -5.40 -16.24 1.27
N THR A 156 -4.69 -17.07 0.52
CA THR A 156 -4.28 -16.71 -0.85
C THR A 156 -5.50 -16.63 -1.77
N ALA A 157 -5.33 -16.07 -2.97
CA ALA A 157 -6.38 -16.05 -3.97
C ALA A 157 -6.90 -17.47 -4.28
N ASP A 158 -5.97 -18.43 -4.40
CA ASP A 158 -6.28 -19.84 -4.67
C ASP A 158 -7.05 -20.47 -3.51
N ASP A 159 -6.65 -20.25 -2.26
CA ASP A 159 -7.31 -20.81 -1.07
C ASP A 159 -8.69 -20.19 -0.81
N SER A 160 -8.90 -18.95 -1.23
CA SER A 160 -10.16 -18.23 -1.05
C SER A 160 -11.16 -18.48 -2.19
N GLY A 161 -10.71 -19.00 -3.33
CA GLY A 161 -11.49 -19.14 -4.57
C GLY A 161 -11.86 -17.78 -5.20
N LYS A 162 -11.16 -16.70 -4.81
CA LYS A 162 -11.35 -15.34 -5.31
C LYS A 162 -10.17 -14.93 -6.20
N SER A 163 -10.33 -13.87 -6.97
CA SER A 163 -9.23 -13.32 -7.76
C SER A 163 -8.20 -12.51 -6.94
N TYR A 164 -8.38 -12.43 -5.62
CA TYR A 164 -7.54 -11.66 -4.71
C TYR A 164 -7.41 -12.38 -3.36
N PRO A 165 -6.31 -12.18 -2.63
CA PRO A 165 -6.13 -12.72 -1.30
C PRO A 165 -7.07 -12.05 -0.29
N GLU A 166 -7.46 -12.78 0.74
CA GLU A 166 -8.37 -12.33 1.78
C GLU A 166 -7.68 -12.33 3.15
N THR A 167 -7.91 -11.28 3.91
CA THR A 167 -7.46 -11.18 5.30
C THR A 167 -8.68 -10.96 6.19
N SER A 168 -8.86 -11.82 7.16
CA SER A 168 -9.87 -11.68 8.21
C SER A 168 -9.22 -11.64 9.59
N ILE A 169 -9.89 -11.03 10.55
CA ILE A 169 -9.38 -10.90 11.91
C ILE A 169 -10.38 -11.42 12.92
N ARG A 170 -9.86 -11.82 14.07
CA ARG A 170 -10.66 -12.14 15.23
C ARG A 170 -9.90 -11.74 16.51
N VAL A 171 -10.45 -10.82 17.28
CA VAL A 171 -9.90 -10.44 18.56
C VAL A 171 -10.19 -11.53 19.59
N LYS A 172 -9.18 -11.92 20.37
CA LYS A 172 -9.37 -12.89 21.46
C LYS A 172 -10.11 -12.26 22.62
N PRO A 173 -11.06 -12.97 23.25
CA PRO A 173 -11.83 -12.43 24.38
C PRO A 173 -10.99 -12.24 25.65
N ASN A 174 -9.91 -13.01 25.78
CA ASN A 174 -9.07 -12.94 26.97
C ASN A 174 -8.06 -11.80 26.88
N SER A 175 -7.99 -11.02 27.93
CA SER A 175 -6.94 -10.03 28.14
C SER A 175 -5.64 -10.72 28.52
N THR A 176 -4.54 -10.29 27.91
CA THR A 176 -3.19 -10.82 28.17
C THR A 176 -2.16 -9.69 28.07
N PRO A 177 -1.04 -9.73 28.78
CA PRO A 177 0.02 -8.75 28.58
C PRO A 177 0.64 -8.88 27.18
N ALA A 178 1.07 -7.75 26.63
CA ALA A 178 1.75 -7.71 25.34
C ALA A 178 3.08 -8.45 25.39
N VAL A 179 3.80 -8.29 26.50
CA VAL A 179 5.10 -8.92 26.77
C VAL A 179 5.17 -9.34 28.25
N ASP A 180 6.03 -10.30 28.56
CA ASP A 180 6.35 -10.60 29.95
C ASP A 180 6.98 -9.35 30.60
N PRO A 181 6.48 -8.88 31.75
CA PRO A 181 7.07 -7.76 32.48
C PRO A 181 8.56 -7.89 32.80
N LYS A 182 9.08 -9.13 32.79
CA LYS A 182 10.50 -9.44 32.99
C LYS A 182 11.34 -9.37 31.73
N ASP A 183 10.71 -9.32 30.55
CA ASP A 183 11.40 -9.23 29.28
C ASP A 183 11.76 -7.77 28.96
N THR A 184 12.85 -7.33 29.58
CA THR A 184 13.37 -5.95 29.42
C THR A 184 13.75 -5.64 27.97
N LYS A 185 14.20 -6.64 27.19
CA LYS A 185 14.58 -6.45 25.79
C LYS A 185 13.37 -6.09 24.93
N MET A 186 12.27 -6.79 25.14
CA MET A 186 11.06 -6.56 24.38
C MET A 186 10.38 -5.25 24.78
N ILE A 187 10.42 -4.90 26.06
CA ILE A 187 9.95 -3.61 26.57
C ILE A 187 10.76 -2.47 25.91
N GLU A 188 12.08 -2.64 25.80
CA GLU A 188 12.94 -1.67 25.13
C GLU A 188 12.68 -1.61 23.63
N ALA A 189 12.44 -2.72 22.96
CA ALA A 189 12.05 -2.78 21.56
C ALA A 189 10.75 -2.00 21.28
N ILE A 190 9.75 -2.08 22.17
CA ILE A 190 8.52 -1.28 22.06
C ILE A 190 8.83 0.21 22.21
N LYS A 191 9.75 0.60 23.09
CA LYS A 191 10.15 2.00 23.31
C LYS A 191 11.03 2.55 22.21
N SER A 192 11.79 1.70 21.51
CA SER A 192 12.73 2.06 20.45
C SER A 192 12.23 1.76 19.03
N GLN A 193 10.90 1.71 18.85
CA GLN A 193 10.29 1.50 17.54
C GLN A 193 10.85 2.49 16.51
N PRO A 194 11.13 2.04 15.27
CA PRO A 194 11.49 2.95 14.18
C PRO A 194 10.28 3.81 13.79
N ASP A 195 10.53 4.94 13.15
CA ASP A 195 9.45 5.67 12.50
C ASP A 195 9.04 4.97 11.22
N ILE A 196 7.75 4.72 11.04
CA ILE A 196 7.21 4.13 9.81
C ILE A 196 7.46 5.04 8.60
N LEU A 197 7.53 6.34 8.79
CA LEU A 197 7.79 7.32 7.74
C LEU A 197 9.20 7.21 7.18
N ASP A 198 10.18 6.73 7.95
CA ASP A 198 11.53 6.45 7.45
C ASP A 198 11.53 5.34 6.38
N LEU A 199 10.53 4.45 6.41
CA LEU A 199 10.36 3.40 5.41
C LEU A 199 9.70 3.88 4.12
N PHE A 200 8.92 4.94 4.21
CA PHE A 200 8.15 5.51 3.11
C PHE A 200 8.48 6.98 2.95
N PRO A 201 9.65 7.32 2.37
CA PRO A 201 10.02 8.73 2.18
C PRO A 201 8.98 9.41 1.30
N GLU A 202 8.55 10.60 1.71
CA GLU A 202 7.63 11.43 0.96
C GLU A 202 8.35 11.97 -0.28
N PRO A 203 7.86 11.69 -1.49
CA PRO A 203 8.41 12.26 -2.71
C PRO A 203 8.03 13.74 -2.82
N LYS A 204 8.90 14.53 -3.45
CA LYS A 204 8.60 15.93 -3.76
C LYS A 204 7.55 16.03 -4.87
N TYR A 205 6.85 17.17 -4.89
CA TYR A 205 5.84 17.45 -5.91
C TYR A 205 6.41 17.30 -7.34
N ASP A 206 7.58 17.91 -7.61
CA ASP A 206 8.22 17.86 -8.92
C ASP A 206 8.66 16.43 -9.31
N GLU A 207 9.16 15.65 -8.34
CA GLU A 207 9.51 14.23 -8.57
C GLU A 207 8.29 13.40 -8.97
N LEU A 208 7.15 13.59 -8.31
CA LEU A 208 5.90 12.91 -8.69
C LEU A 208 5.37 13.37 -10.04
N LYS A 209 5.54 14.64 -10.36
CA LYS A 209 5.17 15.19 -11.66
C LYS A 209 5.99 14.56 -12.79
N GLU A 210 7.30 14.44 -12.62
CA GLU A 210 8.18 13.74 -13.56
C GLU A 210 7.83 12.26 -13.73
N VAL A 211 7.59 11.57 -12.60
CA VAL A 211 7.16 10.17 -12.61
C VAL A 211 5.85 9.97 -13.36
N MET A 212 4.90 10.89 -13.17
CA MET A 212 3.61 10.85 -13.86
C MET A 212 3.78 11.14 -15.34
N ASN A 213 4.60 12.13 -15.72
CA ASN A 213 4.89 12.44 -17.12
C ASN A 213 5.53 11.23 -17.84
N ALA A 214 6.54 10.61 -17.24
CA ALA A 214 7.17 9.41 -17.78
C ALA A 214 6.18 8.23 -17.91
N TRP A 215 5.19 8.13 -17.04
CA TRP A 215 4.15 7.11 -17.13
C TRP A 215 3.13 7.39 -18.23
N LEU A 216 2.82 8.66 -18.49
CA LEU A 216 1.91 9.07 -19.56
C LEU A 216 2.58 8.98 -20.93
N ASN A 217 3.88 9.28 -21.02
CA ASN A 217 4.68 9.34 -22.26
C ASN A 217 5.83 8.33 -22.24
N PRO A 218 5.56 7.02 -22.28
CA PRO A 218 6.61 6.01 -22.17
C PRO A 218 7.59 6.02 -23.36
N GLU A 219 7.21 6.57 -24.52
CA GLU A 219 8.07 6.66 -25.70
C GLU A 219 9.11 7.80 -25.57
N GLU A 220 8.76 8.91 -24.94
CA GLU A 220 9.68 10.03 -24.69
C GLU A 220 10.66 9.71 -23.56
N ALA A 221 10.21 9.02 -22.53
CA ALA A 221 11.04 8.59 -21.41
C ALA A 221 12.15 7.59 -21.84
N GLN A 222 11.96 6.86 -22.95
CA GLN A 222 12.97 5.97 -23.52
C GLN A 222 14.00 6.70 -24.38
N SER A 223 13.68 7.86 -24.94
CA SER A 223 14.63 8.62 -25.78
C SER A 223 15.69 9.36 -24.95
N GLU A 224 15.39 9.73 -23.72
CA GLU A 224 16.36 10.36 -22.81
C GLU A 224 17.30 9.38 -22.12
N THR A 225 16.98 8.09 -22.14
CA THR A 225 17.79 7.03 -21.49
C THR A 225 18.77 6.31 -22.42
N VAL A 226 18.88 6.66 -23.70
CA VAL A 226 19.78 6.02 -24.67
C VAL A 226 21.27 6.40 -24.49
N THR A 227 21.59 7.19 -23.50
CA THR A 227 22.99 7.38 -23.06
C THR A 227 23.22 6.94 -21.63
N ASN A 228 22.97 5.69 -21.28
CA ASN A 228 23.83 4.90 -20.37
C ASN A 228 23.18 3.60 -19.91
N SER A 229 23.96 2.55 -20.17
CA SER A 229 24.00 1.27 -19.45
C SER A 229 22.89 0.25 -19.67
N VAL A 230 23.18 -0.62 -20.61
CA VAL A 230 22.99 -2.07 -20.49
C VAL A 230 23.51 -2.53 -19.12
N VAL A 231 22.64 -2.90 -18.23
CA VAL A 231 22.89 -3.89 -17.17
C VAL A 231 21.61 -4.68 -16.99
N ASP A 232 21.72 -5.92 -17.38
CA ASP A 232 20.85 -7.04 -17.11
C ASP A 232 20.53 -7.07 -15.60
N ASP A 233 19.26 -6.96 -15.23
CA ASP A 233 18.79 -7.15 -13.86
C ASP A 233 17.69 -8.22 -13.86
N GLU A 234 18.17 -9.45 -14.08
CA GLU A 234 17.44 -10.68 -13.81
C GLU A 234 17.48 -10.95 -12.31
N ASP A 235 16.84 -10.16 -11.49
CA ASP A 235 16.36 -10.58 -10.17
C ASP A 235 15.53 -9.48 -9.46
N THR A 236 14.44 -9.07 -10.09
CA THR A 236 13.38 -8.39 -9.35
C THR A 236 12.05 -9.03 -9.72
N GLN A 237 11.77 -10.14 -9.07
CA GLN A 237 10.38 -10.52 -8.93
C GLN A 237 9.65 -9.34 -8.25
N PRO A 238 8.62 -8.78 -8.88
CA PRO A 238 7.81 -7.78 -8.21
C PRO A 238 7.25 -8.44 -6.97
N VAL A 239 7.65 -7.95 -5.79
CA VAL A 239 6.88 -8.22 -4.61
C VAL A 239 5.47 -7.71 -4.90
N ALA A 240 4.62 -8.64 -5.27
CA ALA A 240 3.23 -8.40 -5.50
C ALA A 240 2.66 -7.85 -4.20
N VAL A 241 2.67 -6.53 -4.08
CA VAL A 241 1.74 -5.87 -3.18
C VAL A 241 0.42 -6.15 -3.84
N ALA A 242 -0.24 -7.21 -3.35
CA ALA A 242 -1.51 -7.66 -3.87
C ALA A 242 -2.40 -6.44 -4.05
N ALA A 243 -2.72 -6.16 -5.29
CA ALA A 243 -3.68 -5.16 -5.65
C ALA A 243 -5.01 -5.60 -5.06
N ILE A 244 -5.34 -5.07 -3.89
CA ILE A 244 -6.69 -5.10 -3.39
C ILE A 244 -7.45 -4.03 -4.18
N ALA A 245 -7.83 -4.39 -5.36
CA ALA A 245 -8.90 -3.71 -6.03
C ALA A 245 -10.19 -4.32 -5.50
N GLN A 246 -10.89 -3.62 -4.72
CA GLN A 246 -12.03 -3.61 -4.46
C GLN A 246 -13.20 -3.34 -4.39
N SER A 247 -14.08 -3.43 -4.50
CA SER A 247 -15.49 -3.20 -4.84
C SER A 247 -16.24 -2.56 -3.68
N ASP A 248 -16.43 -1.27 -3.78
CA ASP A 248 -17.55 -0.60 -3.16
C ASP A 248 -18.64 -0.48 -4.22
N ASP A 249 -19.56 -1.44 -4.26
CA ASP A 249 -20.91 -1.20 -4.75
C ASP A 249 -21.88 -2.16 -4.07
N VAL A 250 -22.48 -1.68 -2.99
CA VAL A 250 -23.64 -2.29 -2.37
C VAL A 250 -24.86 -1.68 -3.01
N SER A 251 -25.40 -2.34 -4.03
CA SER A 251 -26.80 -2.15 -4.41
C SER A 251 -27.51 -3.50 -4.34
N THR A 252 -28.35 -3.58 -3.33
CA THR A 252 -29.33 -4.62 -3.12
C THR A 252 -30.28 -4.77 -4.33
N LYS A 253 -30.35 -5.97 -4.91
CA LYS A 253 -31.60 -6.63 -5.31
C LYS A 253 -31.34 -8.06 -5.77
N SER A 254 -32.08 -8.98 -5.14
CA SER A 254 -32.15 -10.41 -5.42
C SER A 254 -33.07 -10.75 -6.62
N PRO A 255 -33.29 -12.05 -6.94
CA PRO A 255 -32.81 -12.64 -8.19
C PRO A 255 -33.94 -13.09 -9.13
N THR A 256 -33.66 -13.44 -10.34
CA THR A 256 -34.17 -14.63 -11.03
C THR A 256 -33.53 -14.84 -12.42
N PRO A 257 -33.47 -16.06 -12.94
CA PRO A 257 -32.45 -16.51 -13.87
C PRO A 257 -32.96 -16.64 -15.31
N SER A 258 -32.06 -16.53 -16.27
CA SER A 258 -32.14 -17.29 -17.53
C SER A 258 -30.88 -17.12 -18.40
N LYS A 259 -30.38 -18.23 -18.86
CA LYS A 259 -29.37 -18.54 -19.86
C LYS A 259 -29.98 -18.43 -21.27
N PRO A 260 -29.24 -18.52 -22.43
CA PRO A 260 -27.80 -18.63 -22.70
C PRO A 260 -27.28 -17.86 -23.94
N ALA A 261 -25.95 -17.90 -24.09
CA ALA A 261 -25.12 -17.95 -25.30
C ALA A 261 -25.12 -16.80 -26.33
N SER A 262 -23.94 -16.22 -26.59
CA SER A 262 -23.17 -16.43 -27.82
C SER A 262 -21.91 -15.55 -27.89
N THR A 263 -20.81 -16.20 -28.14
CA THR A 263 -19.69 -15.90 -29.07
C THR A 263 -19.19 -14.47 -29.29
N GLY A 264 -17.93 -14.25 -28.87
CA GLY A 264 -16.91 -13.85 -29.82
C GLY A 264 -16.61 -12.38 -30.01
N LYS A 265 -15.50 -11.96 -29.58
CA LYS A 265 -14.41 -11.28 -30.29
C LYS A 265 -13.57 -10.45 -29.33
N SER A 266 -12.30 -10.77 -29.24
CA SER A 266 -11.25 -9.90 -28.67
C SER A 266 -11.20 -8.58 -29.43
N PRO A 267 -11.13 -7.43 -28.75
CA PRO A 267 -10.82 -6.17 -29.43
C PRO A 267 -9.32 -6.04 -29.62
N SER A 268 -8.96 -5.65 -30.83
CA SER A 268 -7.60 -5.47 -31.31
C SER A 268 -6.88 -4.28 -30.65
N ALA A 269 -5.57 -4.35 -30.66
CA ALA A 269 -4.60 -3.44 -30.07
C ALA A 269 -4.55 -1.99 -30.57
N SER A 270 -5.59 -1.49 -31.23
CA SER A 270 -5.59 -0.12 -31.82
C SER A 270 -6.23 0.97 -30.93
N SER A 271 -6.93 0.59 -29.85
CA SER A 271 -7.58 1.57 -28.96
C SER A 271 -6.69 2.11 -27.83
N ALA A 272 -5.49 1.55 -27.64
CA ALA A 272 -4.57 2.00 -26.60
C ALA A 272 -3.78 3.27 -26.95
N LYS A 273 -3.55 3.54 -28.24
CA LYS A 273 -2.75 4.70 -28.68
C LYS A 273 -3.50 6.04 -28.62
N SER A 274 -4.80 6.05 -28.90
CA SER A 274 -5.60 7.29 -28.87
C SER A 274 -5.81 7.83 -27.44
N ASN A 275 -5.91 6.95 -26.45
CA ASN A 275 -6.12 7.38 -25.07
C ASN A 275 -4.87 8.01 -24.43
N THR A 276 -3.68 7.64 -24.89
CA THR A 276 -2.42 8.17 -24.34
C THR A 276 -2.17 9.61 -24.80
N GLU A 277 -2.46 9.91 -26.07
CA GLU A 277 -2.29 11.28 -26.62
C GLU A 277 -3.24 12.30 -25.98
N ASP A 278 -4.47 11.90 -25.68
CA ASP A 278 -5.44 12.78 -25.02
C ASP A 278 -5.08 13.01 -23.53
N LEU A 279 -4.52 12.00 -22.86
CA LEU A 279 -4.02 12.13 -21.50
C LEU A 279 -2.78 13.03 -21.42
N THR A 280 -1.89 12.94 -22.41
CA THR A 280 -0.72 13.81 -22.53
C THR A 280 -1.12 15.26 -22.71
N LYS A 281 -2.06 15.56 -23.62
CA LYS A 281 -2.58 16.91 -23.81
C LYS A 281 -3.26 17.47 -22.55
N ALA A 282 -3.97 16.64 -21.81
CA ALA A 282 -4.58 17.03 -20.54
C ALA A 282 -3.53 17.35 -19.48
N PHE A 283 -2.42 16.61 -19.48
CA PHE A 283 -1.27 16.86 -18.62
C PHE A 283 -0.57 18.17 -18.95
N ASP A 284 -0.22 18.39 -20.24
CA ASP A 284 0.45 19.61 -20.69
C ASP A 284 -0.38 20.86 -20.37
N ASN A 285 -1.69 20.80 -20.56
CA ASN A 285 -2.60 21.89 -20.20
C ASN A 285 -2.68 22.17 -18.68
N LEU A 286 -2.36 21.20 -17.85
CA LEU A 286 -2.37 21.39 -16.40
C LEU A 286 -1.10 22.06 -15.86
N PHE A 287 0.03 21.78 -16.50
CA PHE A 287 1.36 22.16 -15.97
C PHE A 287 2.13 23.16 -16.83
N SER A 288 1.57 23.60 -17.97
CA SER A 288 2.19 24.59 -18.89
C SER A 288 1.75 26.04 -18.64
N ASN A 289 1.04 26.33 -17.53
CA ASN A 289 0.67 27.69 -17.12
C ASN A 289 1.45 28.15 -15.90
#